data_2dac04713a61a02ae0e85de1a2810af4
#
_entry.id   2dac04713a61a02ae0e85de1a2810af4
#
_cell.length_a   1.000
_cell.length_b   1.000
_cell.length_c   1.000
_cell.angle_alpha   90.00
_cell.angle_beta   90.00
_cell.angle_gamma   90.00
#
_symmetry.space_group_name_H-M   'P 1'
#
loop_
_entity.id
_entity.type
_entity.pdbx_description
1 polymer ?
#
loop_
_entity_poly.entity_id
_entity_poly.type
_entity_poly.pdbx_seq_one_letter_code
_entity_poly.pdbx_strand_id
1 'polypeptide(L)'
;PKDKLVWDVSHQCYPHKIITGRRDRIKTLRKGGGLSGFTKRTESEYDPFGAAHSSTSISSTLGMAVAKKLSNDKNNVIAVIGDGAMSAGMAYEAMNNAGALRSKLIVVLNDNDMSIARPVGAMSNYLAKLLSGKLYFSLRETIKMIISSFSK
;
A
#
# COMPACT_ATOMS: atom_id res chain seq x y z
N PRO A 1 16.70 -7.71 4.58
CA PRO A 1 16.10 -7.03 3.44
C PRO A 1 16.29 -5.53 3.57
N LYS A 2 16.79 -4.90 2.52
CA LYS A 2 17.09 -3.46 2.55
C LYS A 2 15.91 -2.61 2.06
N ASP A 3 14.96 -3.21 1.34
CA ASP A 3 13.73 -2.55 0.92
C ASP A 3 12.83 -2.24 2.12
N LYS A 4 12.09 -1.15 2.04
CA LYS A 4 11.16 -0.73 3.09
C LYS A 4 9.73 -0.98 2.63
N LEU A 5 9.01 -1.84 3.33
CA LEU A 5 7.61 -2.15 3.09
C LEU A 5 6.76 -1.56 4.20
N VAL A 6 5.90 -0.61 3.85
CA VAL A 6 4.99 0.06 4.79
C VAL A 6 3.56 -0.37 4.48
N TRP A 7 2.88 -0.86 5.49
CA TRP A 7 1.47 -1.22 5.42
C TRP A 7 0.61 -0.10 5.98
N ASP A 8 -0.43 0.25 5.25
CA ASP A 8 -1.48 1.09 5.81
C ASP A 8 -2.25 0.34 6.90
N VAL A 9 -3.00 1.08 7.70
CA VAL A 9 -3.81 0.50 8.77
C VAL A 9 -4.86 -0.42 8.20
N SER A 10 -4.66 -1.73 8.34
CA SER A 10 -5.69 -2.73 8.06
C SER A 10 -5.26 -4.14 8.47
N HIS A 11 -6.20 -5.08 8.33
CA HIS A 11 -5.95 -6.52 8.46
C HIS A 11 -5.00 -7.08 7.39
N GLN A 12 -4.72 -6.34 6.35
CA GLN A 12 -3.81 -6.73 5.26
C GLN A 12 -2.37 -6.96 5.75
N CYS A 13 -1.97 -6.37 6.88
CA CYS A 13 -0.65 -6.61 7.48
C CYS A 13 -0.53 -7.97 8.21
N TYR A 14 -1.60 -8.75 8.37
CA TYR A 14 -1.53 -10.02 9.09
C TYR A 14 -0.69 -11.08 8.37
N PRO A 15 -0.84 -11.30 7.06
CA PRO A 15 0.10 -12.16 6.32
C PRO A 15 1.54 -11.73 6.48
N HIS A 16 1.83 -10.42 6.43
CA HIS A 16 3.16 -9.89 6.68
C HIS A 16 3.70 -10.28 8.05
N LYS A 17 2.89 -10.17 9.11
CA LYS A 17 3.29 -10.62 10.45
C LYS A 17 3.63 -12.11 10.49
N ILE A 18 2.84 -12.94 9.81
CA ILE A 18 3.04 -14.40 9.75
C ILE A 18 4.38 -14.73 9.09
N ILE A 19 4.65 -14.17 7.90
CA ILE A 19 5.86 -14.49 7.14
C ILE A 19 7.13 -13.83 7.69
N THR A 20 6.99 -12.82 8.57
CA THR A 20 8.11 -12.15 9.25
C THR A 20 8.33 -12.66 10.67
N GLY A 21 8.06 -13.93 10.93
CA GLY A 21 8.45 -14.65 12.15
C GLY A 21 7.49 -14.53 13.32
N ARG A 22 6.27 -13.98 13.11
CA ARG A 22 5.26 -13.81 14.19
C ARG A 22 4.11 -14.81 14.12
N ARG A 23 4.27 -15.89 13.32
CA ARG A 23 3.23 -16.90 13.09
C ARG A 23 2.71 -17.52 14.38
N ASP A 24 3.59 -17.94 15.27
CA ASP A 24 3.20 -18.66 16.49
C ASP A 24 2.46 -17.75 17.48
N ARG A 25 2.69 -16.46 17.40
CA ARG A 25 2.06 -15.44 18.22
C ARG A 25 0.79 -14.84 17.61
N ILE A 26 0.38 -15.25 16.41
CA ILE A 26 -0.76 -14.62 15.70
C ILE A 26 -2.06 -14.71 16.47
N LYS A 27 -2.25 -15.78 17.29
CA LYS A 27 -3.42 -15.97 18.15
C LYS A 27 -3.53 -14.92 19.28
N THR A 28 -2.47 -14.17 19.54
CA THR A 28 -2.42 -13.08 20.53
C THR A 28 -2.72 -11.71 19.93
N LEU A 29 -3.07 -11.67 18.66
CA LEU A 29 -3.33 -10.42 17.94
C LEU A 29 -4.42 -9.60 18.65
N ARG A 30 -4.14 -8.30 18.87
CA ARG A 30 -5.01 -7.33 19.56
C ARG A 30 -5.35 -7.69 21.02
N LYS A 31 -4.62 -8.61 21.65
CA LYS A 31 -4.76 -8.93 23.07
C LYS A 31 -3.71 -8.17 23.88
N GLY A 32 -4.00 -7.91 25.17
CA GLY A 32 -3.05 -7.31 26.08
C GLY A 32 -1.74 -8.15 26.16
N GLY A 33 -0.59 -7.49 26.02
CA GLY A 33 0.71 -8.15 25.94
C GLY A 33 0.99 -8.97 24.67
N GLY A 34 0.01 -9.05 23.76
CA GLY A 34 0.11 -9.76 22.49
C GLY A 34 0.59 -8.89 21.35
N LEU A 35 0.37 -9.38 20.11
CA LEU A 35 0.70 -8.64 18.90
C LEU A 35 -0.25 -7.47 18.68
N SER A 36 0.32 -6.35 18.24
CA SER A 36 -0.45 -5.18 17.79
C SER A 36 -1.33 -5.53 16.59
N GLY A 37 -2.49 -4.93 16.50
CA GLY A 37 -3.39 -5.06 15.35
C GLY A 37 -2.84 -4.49 14.05
N PHE A 38 -1.76 -3.71 14.12
CA PHE A 38 -1.12 -3.05 12.98
C PHE A 38 0.39 -3.27 13.05
N THR A 39 1.13 -2.80 12.04
CA THR A 39 2.59 -2.84 12.07
C THR A 39 3.13 -1.99 13.22
N LYS A 40 4.15 -2.49 13.90
CA LYS A 40 4.74 -1.84 15.08
C LYS A 40 6.25 -2.06 15.09
N ARG A 41 7.00 -0.97 15.04
CA ARG A 41 8.47 -0.98 14.95
C ARG A 41 9.16 -1.79 16.05
N THR A 42 8.57 -1.83 17.25
CA THR A 42 9.11 -2.59 18.38
C THR A 42 8.83 -4.08 18.32
N GLU A 43 7.99 -4.54 17.37
CA GLU A 43 7.67 -5.96 17.19
C GLU A 43 8.59 -6.65 16.19
N SER A 44 9.08 -5.93 15.18
CA SER A 44 9.86 -6.52 14.09
C SER A 44 10.69 -5.46 13.35
N GLU A 45 11.89 -5.84 12.96
CA GLU A 45 12.74 -5.04 12.06
C GLU A 45 12.11 -4.87 10.66
N TYR A 46 11.17 -5.76 10.30
CA TYR A 46 10.41 -5.69 9.04
C TYR A 46 9.26 -4.71 9.09
N ASP A 47 9.00 -4.08 10.22
CA ASP A 47 7.98 -3.04 10.39
C ASP A 47 8.67 -1.65 10.43
N PRO A 48 9.08 -1.06 9.30
CA PRO A 48 9.84 0.19 9.27
C PRO A 48 9.01 1.39 9.75
N PHE A 49 7.68 1.24 9.77
CA PHE A 49 6.73 2.26 10.20
C PHE A 49 5.67 1.66 11.13
N GLY A 50 5.37 2.36 12.22
CA GLY A 50 4.29 2.01 13.13
C GLY A 50 2.99 2.66 12.67
N ALA A 51 2.02 1.85 12.24
CA ALA A 51 0.73 2.33 11.80
C ALA A 51 -0.29 2.29 12.93
N ALA A 52 -1.14 3.31 13.02
CA ALA A 52 -2.30 3.38 13.91
C ALA A 52 -3.45 4.17 13.28
N HIS A 53 -3.16 5.11 12.38
CA HIS A 53 -4.13 5.88 11.60
C HIS A 53 -4.09 5.43 10.14
N SER A 54 -5.27 5.31 9.51
CA SER A 54 -5.38 4.99 8.09
C SER A 54 -4.84 6.11 7.19
N SER A 55 -4.53 5.79 5.94
CA SER A 55 -4.13 6.73 4.90
C SER A 55 -2.73 7.36 5.06
N THR A 56 -1.91 6.83 5.97
CA THR A 56 -0.59 7.39 6.29
C THR A 56 0.56 6.73 5.54
N SER A 57 0.33 5.56 4.92
CA SER A 57 1.39 4.74 4.31
C SER A 57 2.12 5.46 3.17
N ILE A 58 1.39 6.11 2.26
CA ILE A 58 2.00 6.80 1.12
C ILE A 58 2.85 7.98 1.58
N SER A 59 2.35 8.78 2.53
CA SER A 59 3.09 9.92 3.08
C SER A 59 4.38 9.49 3.78
N SER A 60 4.31 8.45 4.62
CA SER A 60 5.48 7.93 5.32
C SER A 60 6.50 7.31 4.36
N THR A 61 6.06 6.58 3.34
CA THR A 61 6.96 6.02 2.32
C THR A 61 7.56 7.09 1.43
N LEU A 62 6.83 8.18 1.14
CA LEU A 62 7.40 9.33 0.42
C LEU A 62 8.57 9.93 1.21
N GLY A 63 8.41 10.15 2.52
CA GLY A 63 9.50 10.61 3.37
C GLY A 63 10.71 9.67 3.34
N MET A 64 10.47 8.35 3.40
CA MET A 64 11.53 7.35 3.30
C MET A 64 12.21 7.37 1.91
N ALA A 65 11.45 7.54 0.83
CA ALA A 65 11.99 7.62 -0.53
C ALA A 65 12.87 8.85 -0.72
N VAL A 66 12.46 10.00 -0.18
CA VAL A 66 13.26 11.23 -0.18
C VAL A 66 14.55 11.03 0.62
N ALA A 67 14.47 10.48 1.82
CA ALA A 67 15.66 10.19 2.64
C ALA A 67 16.63 9.26 1.91
N LYS A 68 16.14 8.21 1.26
CA LYS A 68 16.97 7.30 0.44
C LYS A 68 17.64 8.00 -0.73
N LYS A 69 16.93 8.89 -1.42
CA LYS A 69 17.51 9.69 -2.49
C LYS A 69 18.66 10.58 -1.98
N LEU A 70 18.48 11.20 -0.82
CA LEU A 70 19.52 12.04 -0.21
C LEU A 70 20.74 11.24 0.25
N SER A 71 20.54 10.02 0.74
CA SER A 71 21.62 9.11 1.18
C SER A 71 22.19 8.24 0.05
N ASN A 72 21.74 8.44 -1.21
CA ASN A 72 22.12 7.62 -2.35
C ASN A 72 21.85 6.11 -2.18
N ASP A 73 20.83 5.76 -1.39
CA ASP A 73 20.39 4.38 -1.19
C ASP A 73 19.48 3.94 -2.35
N LYS A 74 19.83 2.83 -3.02
CA LYS A 74 19.13 2.33 -4.21
C LYS A 74 17.96 1.38 -3.91
N ASN A 75 17.77 1.01 -2.63
CA ASN A 75 16.70 0.08 -2.24
C ASN A 75 15.32 0.67 -2.47
N ASN A 76 14.33 -0.18 -2.62
CA ASN A 76 12.95 0.25 -2.91
C ASN A 76 12.22 0.67 -1.62
N VAL A 77 11.20 1.52 -1.80
CA VAL A 77 10.23 1.85 -0.77
C VAL A 77 8.84 1.54 -1.34
N ILE A 78 8.06 0.78 -0.60
CA ILE A 78 6.79 0.23 -1.05
C ILE A 78 5.72 0.57 -0.02
N ALA A 79 4.64 1.21 -0.44
CA ALA A 79 3.42 1.39 0.34
C ALA A 79 2.39 0.36 -0.10
N VAL A 80 1.76 -0.34 0.84
CA VAL A 80 0.56 -1.14 0.60
C VAL A 80 -0.60 -0.46 1.30
N ILE A 81 -1.61 -0.07 0.53
CA ILE A 81 -2.78 0.67 1.00
C ILE A 81 -4.06 0.01 0.48
N GLY A 82 -5.08 -0.06 1.33
CA GLY A 82 -6.40 -0.52 0.94
C GLY A 82 -7.23 0.58 0.27
N ASP A 83 -8.24 0.17 -0.49
CA ASP A 83 -9.21 1.05 -1.15
C ASP A 83 -9.89 2.02 -0.17
N GLY A 84 -10.35 1.52 0.98
CA GLY A 84 -10.95 2.34 2.03
C GLY A 84 -9.99 3.40 2.61
N ALA A 85 -8.70 3.11 2.70
CA ALA A 85 -7.68 4.06 3.17
C ALA A 85 -7.30 5.11 2.11
N MET A 86 -7.63 4.89 0.85
CA MET A 86 -7.46 5.87 -0.23
C MET A 86 -8.47 7.02 -0.18
N SER A 87 -9.47 6.97 0.69
CA SER A 87 -10.51 8.00 0.78
C SER A 87 -10.07 9.29 1.47
N ALA A 88 -8.97 9.30 2.20
CA ALA A 88 -8.50 10.46 2.94
C ALA A 88 -7.59 11.38 2.12
N GLY A 89 -7.69 12.68 2.35
CA GLY A 89 -6.94 13.72 1.65
C GLY A 89 -5.43 13.53 1.73
N MET A 90 -4.90 13.02 2.84
CA MET A 90 -3.47 12.77 3.04
C MET A 90 -2.90 11.80 2.00
N ALA A 91 -3.64 10.78 1.58
CA ALA A 91 -3.20 9.84 0.56
C ALA A 91 -3.01 10.55 -0.80
N TYR A 92 -3.96 11.41 -1.18
CA TYR A 92 -3.90 12.17 -2.44
C TYR A 92 -2.82 13.24 -2.43
N GLU A 93 -2.68 13.94 -1.31
CA GLU A 93 -1.62 14.93 -1.12
C GLU A 93 -0.24 14.28 -1.26
N ALA A 94 -0.04 13.13 -0.62
CA ALA A 94 1.21 12.38 -0.71
C ALA A 94 1.49 11.89 -2.14
N MET A 95 0.49 11.39 -2.86
CA MET A 95 0.64 10.97 -4.26
C MET A 95 0.97 12.15 -5.17
N ASN A 96 0.26 13.27 -5.00
CA ASN A 96 0.53 14.49 -5.76
C ASN A 96 1.98 14.97 -5.56
N ASN A 97 2.43 15.00 -4.30
CA ASN A 97 3.78 15.40 -3.96
C ASN A 97 4.84 14.39 -4.47
N ALA A 98 4.56 13.09 -4.37
CA ALA A 98 5.44 12.05 -4.92
C ALA A 98 5.63 12.20 -6.44
N GLY A 99 4.56 12.52 -7.16
CA GLY A 99 4.59 12.81 -8.59
C GLY A 99 5.41 14.06 -8.91
N ALA A 100 5.20 15.15 -8.18
CA ALA A 100 5.94 16.41 -8.37
C ALA A 100 7.45 16.22 -8.11
N LEU A 101 7.82 15.49 -7.07
CA LEU A 101 9.21 15.18 -6.71
C LEU A 101 9.84 14.09 -7.58
N ARG A 102 9.06 13.42 -8.42
CA ARG A 102 9.48 12.22 -9.19
C ARG A 102 10.17 11.20 -8.29
N SER A 103 9.58 10.96 -7.13
CA SER A 103 10.14 10.05 -6.13
C SER A 103 10.03 8.59 -6.58
N LYS A 104 11.10 7.81 -6.36
CA LYS A 104 11.08 6.36 -6.61
C LYS A 104 10.30 5.68 -5.48
N LEU A 105 8.99 5.55 -5.66
CA LEU A 105 8.04 4.97 -4.71
C LEU A 105 7.13 3.99 -5.45
N ILE A 106 6.89 2.84 -4.85
CA ILE A 106 5.92 1.85 -5.34
C ILE A 106 4.70 1.90 -4.43
N VAL A 107 3.53 2.14 -5.00
CA VAL A 107 2.25 2.08 -4.29
C VAL A 107 1.47 0.88 -4.80
N VAL A 108 1.13 -0.01 -3.88
CA VAL A 108 0.28 -1.18 -4.14
C VAL A 108 -1.10 -0.88 -3.57
N LEU A 109 -2.07 -0.65 -4.44
CA LEU A 109 -3.47 -0.58 -4.05
C LEU A 109 -4.02 -2.00 -3.95
N ASN A 110 -4.40 -2.39 -2.74
CA ASN A 110 -5.04 -3.66 -2.48
C ASN A 110 -6.55 -3.42 -2.32
N ASP A 111 -7.26 -3.59 -3.41
CA ASP A 111 -8.70 -3.44 -3.49
C ASP A 111 -9.37 -4.82 -3.50
N ASN A 112 -10.22 -5.08 -2.53
CA ASN A 112 -10.98 -6.32 -2.40
C ASN A 112 -12.50 -6.07 -2.35
N ASP A 113 -12.94 -4.89 -2.76
CA ASP A 113 -14.34 -4.44 -2.71
C ASP A 113 -14.98 -4.55 -1.31
N MET A 114 -14.16 -4.63 -0.26
CA MET A 114 -14.60 -4.78 1.13
C MET A 114 -14.32 -3.50 1.91
N SER A 115 -15.32 -2.68 2.09
CA SER A 115 -15.26 -1.53 3.01
C SER A 115 -16.27 -1.69 4.14
N ILE A 116 -15.91 -1.19 5.33
CA ILE A 116 -16.80 -1.18 6.52
C ILE A 116 -18.02 -0.28 6.26
N ALA A 117 -17.84 0.78 5.48
CA ALA A 117 -18.89 1.66 5.01
C ALA A 117 -18.71 1.92 3.51
N ARG A 118 -19.80 2.25 2.81
CA ARG A 118 -19.71 2.61 1.39
C ARG A 118 -18.73 3.78 1.22
N PRO A 119 -17.79 3.69 0.26
CA PRO A 119 -16.88 4.79 -0.02
C PRO A 119 -17.67 6.08 -0.32
N VAL A 120 -17.34 7.15 0.40
CA VAL A 120 -17.93 8.46 0.16
C VAL A 120 -16.89 9.35 -0.52
N GLY A 121 -17.32 10.09 -1.52
CA GLY A 121 -16.49 11.09 -2.18
C GLY A 121 -16.34 10.89 -3.69
N ALA A 122 -16.15 12.01 -4.37
CA ALA A 122 -16.05 12.04 -5.83
C ALA A 122 -14.83 11.28 -6.36
N MET A 123 -13.74 11.21 -5.61
CA MET A 123 -12.51 10.54 -6.04
C MET A 123 -12.66 9.02 -6.09
N SER A 124 -13.36 8.40 -5.13
CA SER A 124 -13.66 6.96 -5.19
C SER A 124 -14.47 6.62 -6.44
N ASN A 125 -15.48 7.45 -6.74
CA ASN A 125 -16.27 7.32 -7.96
C ASN A 125 -15.45 7.57 -9.23
N TYR A 126 -14.50 8.51 -9.19
CA TYR A 126 -13.62 8.80 -10.32
C TYR A 126 -12.65 7.64 -10.59
N LEU A 127 -12.00 7.10 -9.55
CA LEU A 127 -11.13 5.94 -9.67
C LEU A 127 -11.89 4.70 -10.16
N ALA A 128 -13.08 4.44 -9.61
CA ALA A 128 -13.94 3.36 -10.07
C ALA A 128 -14.29 3.52 -11.55
N LYS A 129 -14.67 4.73 -12.01
CA LYS A 129 -14.95 5.01 -13.43
C LYS A 129 -13.71 4.83 -14.31
N LEU A 130 -12.55 5.22 -13.84
CA LEU A 130 -11.29 5.11 -14.58
C LEU A 130 -10.88 3.65 -14.75
N LEU A 131 -11.05 2.83 -13.72
CA LEU A 131 -10.75 1.40 -13.72
C LEU A 131 -11.82 0.56 -14.41
N SER A 132 -13.09 0.97 -14.34
CA SER A 132 -14.22 0.29 -15.01
C SER A 132 -14.52 0.82 -16.41
N GLY A 133 -13.80 1.83 -16.88
CA GLY A 133 -14.03 2.45 -18.19
C GLY A 133 -13.81 1.46 -19.34
N LYS A 134 -14.74 1.44 -20.31
CA LYS A 134 -14.65 0.60 -21.52
C LYS A 134 -13.29 0.74 -22.23
N LEU A 135 -12.71 1.92 -22.21
CA LEU A 135 -11.40 2.18 -22.80
C LEU A 135 -10.27 1.40 -22.11
N TYR A 136 -10.30 1.31 -20.78
CA TYR A 136 -9.35 0.53 -20.01
C TYR A 136 -9.46 -0.97 -20.28
N PHE A 137 -10.70 -1.50 -20.31
CA PHE A 137 -10.95 -2.91 -20.65
C PHE A 137 -10.53 -3.23 -22.08
N SER A 138 -10.84 -2.38 -23.04
CA SER A 138 -10.43 -2.56 -24.42
C SER A 138 -8.91 -2.55 -24.58
N LEU A 139 -8.22 -1.60 -23.95
CA LEU A 139 -6.77 -1.51 -23.99
C LEU A 139 -6.11 -2.73 -23.31
N ARG A 140 -6.64 -3.17 -22.17
CA ARG A 140 -6.17 -4.35 -21.45
C ARG A 140 -6.29 -5.63 -22.27
N GLU A 141 -7.44 -5.84 -22.92
CA GLU A 141 -7.67 -7.02 -23.78
C GLU A 141 -6.80 -6.97 -25.04
N THR A 142 -6.60 -5.80 -25.62
CA THR A 142 -5.66 -5.63 -26.75
C THR A 142 -4.22 -5.95 -26.35
N ILE A 143 -3.76 -5.47 -25.19
CA ILE A 143 -2.43 -5.77 -24.68
C ILE A 143 -2.27 -7.26 -24.38
N LYS A 144 -3.28 -7.90 -23.79
CA LYS A 144 -3.27 -9.35 -23.56
C LYS A 144 -3.16 -10.14 -24.86
N MET A 145 -3.93 -9.77 -25.90
CA MET A 145 -3.83 -10.40 -27.21
C MET A 145 -2.42 -10.27 -27.82
N ILE A 146 -1.84 -9.08 -27.74
CA ILE A 146 -0.49 -8.84 -28.25
C ILE A 146 0.52 -9.70 -27.49
N ILE A 147 0.48 -9.71 -26.17
CA ILE A 147 1.42 -10.52 -25.33
C ILE A 147 1.23 -12.02 -25.62
N SER A 148 0.00 -12.49 -25.75
CA SER A 148 -0.26 -13.91 -26.05
C SER A 148 0.19 -14.33 -27.44
N SER A 149 0.27 -13.42 -28.41
CA SER A 149 0.80 -13.71 -29.75
C SER A 149 2.32 -13.80 -29.82
N PHE A 150 3.05 -13.21 -28.84
CA PHE A 150 4.50 -13.33 -28.72
C PHE A 150 4.96 -14.54 -27.88
N SER A 151 4.02 -15.27 -27.26
CA SER A 151 4.30 -16.42 -26.39
C SER A 151 4.06 -17.77 -27.08
N LYS A 152 4.24 -17.83 -28.41
CA LYS A 152 4.29 -19.09 -29.17
C LYS A 152 5.66 -19.32 -29.76
#